data_65417401b04443b241a0841ae8f64f2f
#
_entry.id   65417401b04443b241a0841ae8f64f2f
#
_cell.length_a   1.000
_cell.length_b   1.000
_cell.length_c   1.000
_cell.angle_alpha   90.00
_cell.angle_beta   90.00
_cell.angle_gamma   90.00
#
_symmetry.space_group_name_H-M   'P 1'
#
loop_
_entity.id
_entity.type
_entity.pdbx_description
1 polymer ?
#
loop_
_entity_poly.entity_id
_entity_poly.type
_entity_poly.pdbx_seq_one_letter_code
_entity_poly.pdbx_strand_id
1 'polypeptide(L)'
;VNGRLLRDLSELDQLKSEDIKNVELITSPGARYDASVKAVVKITTRPIKGEGFGFDVRSGYNQWEYAGFVEQLNWNYRRDKLDVFGTVYYRKSEGVDESRFTQDVHVDTLWHQDNYQFAKTNQQAFTNIAGVNYAFDENNSIGVKYTLKANPDARYHTIFNSDVYADGMHYDYLANDINATAYYNPSHSVNVYYKGMAGKTEIDFNADYLFDKNGDNTIQREESSNKEDRVVTSTNTLRSELFAAKLVLSRPLLGGN
;
A
#
# COMPACT_ATOMS: atom_id res chain seq x y z
N VAL A 1 5.60 14.66 0.11
CA VAL A 1 6.03 15.28 -1.14
C VAL A 1 5.38 16.65 -1.27
N ASN A 2 6.16 17.71 -1.56
CA ASN A 2 5.68 19.10 -1.71
C ASN A 2 4.82 19.60 -0.55
N GLY A 3 5.20 19.24 0.68
CA GLY A 3 4.46 19.57 1.90
C GLY A 3 3.25 18.68 2.20
N ARG A 4 2.90 17.74 1.33
CA ARG A 4 1.82 16.77 1.55
C ARG A 4 2.34 15.47 2.13
N LEU A 5 1.59 14.90 3.06
CA LEU A 5 1.88 13.56 3.60
C LEU A 5 1.62 12.52 2.50
N LEU A 6 2.61 11.68 2.28
CA LEU A 6 2.47 10.53 1.41
C LEU A 6 1.69 9.45 2.15
N ARG A 7 0.60 9.00 1.54
CA ARG A 7 -0.24 7.98 2.13
C ARG A 7 -0.03 6.61 1.52
N ASP A 8 0.62 6.59 0.36
CA ASP A 8 0.92 5.39 -0.38
C ASP A 8 2.33 5.46 -0.96
N LEU A 9 3.14 4.44 -0.67
CA LEU A 9 4.50 4.35 -1.19
C LEU A 9 4.55 4.24 -2.71
N SER A 10 3.50 3.76 -3.37
CA SER A 10 3.40 3.74 -4.83
C SER A 10 3.44 5.13 -5.46
N GLU A 11 3.14 6.19 -4.69
CA GLU A 11 3.34 7.57 -5.15
C GLU A 11 4.83 7.94 -5.27
N LEU A 12 5.72 7.27 -4.53
CA LEU A 12 7.17 7.46 -4.68
C LEU A 12 7.70 6.83 -5.98
N ASP A 13 7.15 5.69 -6.37
CA ASP A 13 7.53 5.00 -7.60
C ASP A 13 7.22 5.82 -8.86
N GLN A 14 6.36 6.83 -8.72
CA GLN A 14 5.98 7.75 -9.80
C GLN A 14 6.94 8.95 -9.93
N LEU A 15 7.78 9.18 -8.92
CA LEU A 15 8.74 10.29 -8.94
C LEU A 15 9.99 9.88 -9.71
N LYS A 16 10.31 10.62 -10.77
CA LYS A 16 11.60 10.50 -11.44
C LYS A 16 12.65 11.29 -10.69
N SER A 17 13.88 10.80 -10.64
CA SER A 17 15.00 11.48 -9.99
C SER A 17 15.22 12.89 -10.55
N GLU A 18 14.99 13.07 -11.85
CA GLU A 18 15.09 14.36 -12.56
C GLU A 18 14.05 15.38 -12.13
N ASP A 19 12.88 14.92 -11.65
CA ASP A 19 11.82 15.79 -11.16
C ASP A 19 12.05 16.24 -9.71
N ILE A 20 12.99 15.62 -9.01
CA ILE A 20 13.31 15.96 -7.63
C ILE A 20 14.21 17.19 -7.59
N LYS A 21 13.76 18.23 -6.89
CA LYS A 21 14.55 19.43 -6.63
C LYS A 21 15.41 19.28 -5.37
N ASN A 22 14.82 18.74 -4.31
CA ASN A 22 15.46 18.61 -3.01
C ASN A 22 14.84 17.46 -2.21
N VAL A 23 15.69 16.75 -1.46
CA VAL A 23 15.28 15.78 -0.44
C VAL A 23 15.90 16.21 0.89
N GLU A 24 15.07 16.47 1.87
CA GLU A 24 15.46 16.85 3.23
C GLU A 24 15.06 15.73 4.20
N LEU A 25 16.03 15.23 4.94
CA LEU A 25 15.83 14.27 6.02
C LEU A 25 15.83 14.99 7.37
N ILE A 26 14.71 14.95 8.09
CA ILE A 26 14.54 15.50 9.42
C ILE A 26 14.53 14.35 10.40
N THR A 27 15.61 14.17 11.16
CA THR A 27 15.78 13.07 12.14
C THR A 27 15.18 13.38 13.51
N SER A 28 14.78 14.63 13.74
CA SER A 28 14.12 15.08 14.98
C SER A 28 12.94 15.97 14.61
N PRO A 29 11.80 15.39 14.20
CA PRO A 29 10.71 16.13 13.57
C PRO A 29 9.94 17.09 14.49
N GLY A 30 10.27 17.16 15.80
CA GLY A 30 9.66 18.10 16.74
C GLY A 30 8.15 17.90 16.94
N ALA A 31 7.53 18.78 17.76
CA ALA A 31 6.13 18.68 18.18
C ALA A 31 5.08 18.86 17.05
N ARG A 32 5.51 19.16 15.83
CA ARG A 32 4.62 19.28 14.64
C ARG A 32 4.13 17.91 14.16
N TYR A 33 4.84 16.85 14.49
CA TYR A 33 4.58 15.47 14.08
C TYR A 33 4.19 14.62 15.29
N ASP A 34 3.57 13.48 15.04
CA ASP A 34 3.24 12.51 16.08
C ASP A 34 4.52 12.04 16.81
N ALA A 35 4.44 11.78 18.12
CA ALA A 35 5.57 11.37 18.93
C ALA A 35 6.21 10.03 18.50
N SER A 36 5.48 9.21 17.75
CA SER A 36 5.98 7.95 17.18
C SER A 36 6.84 8.15 15.92
N VAL A 37 6.81 9.34 15.30
CA VAL A 37 7.56 9.65 14.08
C VAL A 37 9.03 9.89 14.40
N LYS A 38 9.89 8.95 14.01
CA LYS A 38 11.34 9.01 14.24
C LYS A 38 12.08 9.90 13.25
N ALA A 39 11.58 9.98 12.02
CA ALA A 39 12.17 10.80 10.96
C ALA A 39 11.12 11.19 9.93
N VAL A 40 11.33 12.32 9.26
CA VAL A 40 10.50 12.80 8.15
C VAL A 40 11.38 13.04 6.94
N VAL A 41 11.02 12.45 5.81
CA VAL A 41 11.64 12.73 4.53
C VAL A 41 10.77 13.72 3.77
N LYS A 42 11.27 14.92 3.53
CA LYS A 42 10.61 15.92 2.69
C LYS A 42 11.18 15.87 1.29
N ILE A 43 10.35 15.58 0.33
CA ILE A 43 10.70 15.60 -1.09
C ILE A 43 10.05 16.82 -1.72
N THR A 44 10.86 17.69 -2.29
CA THR A 44 10.39 18.83 -3.08
C THR A 44 10.69 18.56 -4.54
N THR A 45 9.66 18.57 -5.37
CA THR A 45 9.82 18.40 -6.82
C THR A 45 10.12 19.75 -7.49
N ARG A 46 10.74 19.68 -8.65
CA ARG A 46 10.87 20.85 -9.51
C ARG A 46 9.49 21.24 -10.01
N PRO A 47 9.19 22.54 -10.13
CA PRO A 47 7.95 22.94 -10.79
C PRO A 47 8.00 22.45 -12.24
N ILE A 48 6.96 21.75 -12.65
CA ILE A 48 6.80 21.36 -14.06
C ILE A 48 6.70 22.65 -14.86
N LYS A 49 7.66 22.87 -15.74
CA LYS A 49 7.68 24.07 -16.61
C LYS A 49 6.86 23.80 -17.86
N GLY A 50 5.98 24.70 -18.19
CA GLY A 50 5.19 24.68 -19.42
C GLY A 50 3.71 24.41 -19.19
N GLU A 51 2.92 24.88 -20.13
CA GLU A 51 1.51 24.60 -20.29
C GLU A 51 1.33 23.49 -21.32
N GLY A 52 0.21 22.77 -21.26
CA GLY A 52 -0.14 21.74 -22.22
C GLY A 52 -0.34 20.38 -21.57
N PHE A 53 -0.36 19.38 -22.41
CA PHE A 53 -0.53 17.99 -22.04
C PHE A 53 0.83 17.27 -22.03
N GLY A 54 1.09 16.56 -20.96
CA GLY A 54 2.25 15.68 -20.82
C GLY A 54 1.82 14.29 -20.42
N PHE A 55 2.56 13.28 -20.83
CA PHE A 55 2.37 11.92 -20.37
C PHE A 55 3.69 11.16 -20.31
N ASP A 56 3.68 10.09 -19.55
CA ASP A 56 4.79 9.18 -19.37
C ASP A 56 4.23 7.76 -19.27
N VAL A 57 4.87 6.83 -19.97
CA VAL A 57 4.49 5.41 -19.95
C VAL A 57 5.67 4.60 -19.43
N ARG A 58 5.40 3.74 -18.49
CA ARG A 58 6.34 2.74 -17.98
C ARG A 58 5.74 1.36 -18.22
N SER A 59 6.45 0.51 -18.93
CA SER A 59 6.13 -0.90 -19.13
C SER A 59 7.28 -1.73 -18.54
N GLY A 60 6.95 -2.72 -17.76
CA GLY A 60 7.91 -3.60 -17.13
C GLY A 60 7.49 -5.05 -17.28
N TYR A 61 8.44 -5.89 -17.68
CA TYR A 61 8.31 -7.34 -17.71
C TYR A 61 9.34 -7.94 -16.76
N ASN A 62 8.93 -8.89 -15.97
CA ASN A 62 9.82 -9.71 -15.19
C ASN A 62 9.52 -11.18 -15.42
N GLN A 63 10.58 -11.98 -15.54
CA GLN A 63 10.50 -13.42 -15.64
C GLN A 63 11.26 -14.03 -14.49
N TRP A 64 10.54 -14.72 -13.64
CA TRP A 64 11.08 -15.63 -12.64
C TRP A 64 10.58 -17.03 -13.02
N GLU A 65 9.91 -17.79 -12.16
CA GLU A 65 9.20 -19.00 -12.56
C GLU A 65 7.98 -18.69 -13.41
N TYR A 66 7.32 -17.57 -13.15
CA TYR A 66 6.16 -17.06 -13.90
C TYR A 66 6.41 -15.65 -14.41
N ALA A 67 5.72 -15.32 -15.49
CA ALA A 67 5.78 -13.99 -16.07
C ALA A 67 5.01 -12.97 -15.24
N GLY A 68 5.64 -11.84 -14.93
CA GLY A 68 5.02 -10.69 -14.30
C GLY A 68 5.06 -9.45 -15.20
N PHE A 69 4.05 -8.59 -15.04
CA PHE A 69 3.90 -7.37 -15.84
C PHE A 69 3.58 -6.19 -14.94
N VAL A 70 4.15 -5.04 -15.26
CA VAL A 70 3.82 -3.75 -14.65
C VAL A 70 3.62 -2.74 -15.77
N GLU A 71 2.45 -2.14 -15.80
CA GLU A 71 2.10 -1.10 -16.75
C GLU A 71 1.64 0.15 -16.02
N GLN A 72 2.21 1.28 -16.37
CA GLN A 72 1.90 2.56 -15.74
C GLN A 72 1.83 3.66 -16.79
N LEU A 73 0.76 4.42 -16.75
CA LEU A 73 0.58 5.66 -17.49
C LEU A 73 0.40 6.79 -16.48
N ASN A 74 1.31 7.74 -16.50
CA ASN A 74 1.14 9.03 -15.84
C ASN A 74 0.78 10.07 -16.87
N TRP A 75 -0.14 10.96 -16.57
CA TRP A 75 -0.49 12.06 -17.44
C TRP A 75 -0.81 13.32 -16.64
N ASN A 76 -0.57 14.45 -17.24
CA ASN A 76 -0.94 15.74 -16.68
C ASN A 76 -1.33 16.72 -17.79
N TYR A 77 -2.23 17.62 -17.44
CA TYR A 77 -2.60 18.74 -18.27
C TYR A 77 -2.58 20.01 -17.45
N ARG A 78 -1.82 20.99 -17.90
CA ARG A 78 -1.69 22.29 -17.24
C ARG A 78 -2.07 23.41 -18.20
N ARG A 79 -2.89 24.29 -17.71
CA ARG A 79 -3.23 25.53 -18.39
C ARG A 79 -3.52 26.64 -17.36
N ASP A 80 -2.79 27.75 -17.45
CA ASP A 80 -2.87 28.88 -16.53
C ASP A 80 -2.77 28.42 -15.06
N LYS A 81 -3.88 28.52 -14.33
CA LYS A 81 -4.01 28.21 -12.90
C LYS A 81 -4.48 26.77 -12.63
N LEU A 82 -4.83 26.05 -13.67
CA LEU A 82 -5.37 24.71 -13.61
C LEU A 82 -4.28 23.67 -13.90
N ASP A 83 -4.21 22.64 -13.05
CA ASP A 83 -3.36 21.47 -13.22
C ASP A 83 -4.19 20.22 -12.95
N VAL A 84 -4.43 19.42 -13.98
CA VAL A 84 -5.15 18.14 -13.92
C VAL A 84 -4.16 17.03 -14.14
N PHE A 85 -4.19 16.00 -13.32
CA PHE A 85 -3.24 14.91 -13.40
C PHE A 85 -3.88 13.56 -13.10
N GLY A 86 -3.25 12.51 -13.56
CA GLY A 86 -3.68 11.17 -13.25
C GLY A 86 -2.61 10.12 -13.49
N THR A 87 -2.88 8.95 -12.89
CA THR A 87 -2.06 7.76 -13.04
C THR A 87 -2.98 6.56 -13.22
N VAL A 88 -2.67 5.71 -14.18
CA VAL A 88 -3.24 4.37 -14.30
C VAL A 88 -2.10 3.39 -14.11
N TYR A 89 -2.24 2.50 -13.14
CA TYR A 89 -1.25 1.49 -12.81
C TYR A 89 -1.90 0.12 -12.79
N TYR A 90 -1.28 -0.83 -13.46
CA TYR A 90 -1.66 -2.24 -13.45
C TYR A 90 -0.43 -3.10 -13.19
N ARG A 91 -0.60 -4.09 -12.32
CA ARG A 91 0.42 -5.10 -12.05
C ARG A 91 -0.21 -6.47 -12.06
N LYS A 92 0.44 -7.41 -12.75
CA LYS A 92 0.20 -8.84 -12.59
C LYS A 92 1.47 -9.49 -12.07
N SER A 93 1.35 -10.27 -11.01
CA SER A 93 2.46 -11.05 -10.47
C SER A 93 1.98 -12.44 -10.10
N GLU A 94 2.79 -13.41 -10.41
CA GLU A 94 2.63 -14.80 -10.02
C GLU A 94 3.96 -15.26 -9.43
N GLY A 95 3.91 -15.97 -8.31
CA GLY A 95 5.12 -16.41 -7.62
C GLY A 95 4.90 -17.68 -6.85
N VAL A 96 6.01 -18.31 -6.51
CA VAL A 96 6.09 -19.47 -5.61
C VAL A 96 7.05 -19.17 -4.48
N ASP A 97 6.75 -19.74 -3.34
CA ASP A 97 7.60 -19.77 -2.16
C ASP A 97 7.68 -21.23 -1.67
N GLU A 98 8.88 -21.69 -1.40
CA GLU A 98 9.13 -23.00 -0.84
C GLU A 98 10.00 -22.85 0.40
N SER A 99 9.54 -23.41 1.50
CA SER A 99 10.26 -23.35 2.76
C SER A 99 10.20 -24.66 3.53
N ARG A 100 11.25 -24.92 4.30
CA ARG A 100 11.34 -26.00 5.29
C ARG A 100 11.81 -25.41 6.59
N PHE A 101 11.11 -25.75 7.66
CA PHE A 101 11.45 -25.26 8.98
C PHE A 101 11.01 -26.24 10.06
N THR A 102 11.67 -26.21 11.20
CA THR A 102 11.33 -27.01 12.37
C THR A 102 10.72 -26.11 13.44
N GLN A 103 9.85 -26.68 14.26
CA GLN A 103 9.25 -26.02 15.40
C GLN A 103 9.25 -26.96 16.61
N ASP A 104 9.77 -26.46 17.73
CA ASP A 104 9.75 -27.15 19.01
C ASP A 104 8.81 -26.41 19.99
N VAL A 105 7.92 -27.20 20.64
CA VAL A 105 7.04 -26.70 21.69
C VAL A 105 7.28 -27.52 22.95
N HIS A 106 7.81 -26.87 23.99
CA HIS A 106 8.14 -27.47 25.28
C HIS A 106 7.03 -27.19 26.28
N VAL A 107 6.24 -28.21 26.54
CA VAL A 107 5.22 -28.25 27.60
C VAL A 107 5.47 -29.51 28.44
N ASP A 108 4.47 -30.20 28.91
CA ASP A 108 4.64 -31.49 29.59
C ASP A 108 5.21 -32.56 28.64
N THR A 109 4.93 -32.45 27.37
CA THR A 109 5.47 -33.27 26.27
C THR A 109 6.32 -32.38 25.36
N LEU A 110 7.45 -32.83 24.90
CA LEU A 110 8.25 -32.18 23.87
C LEU A 110 7.62 -32.48 22.50
N TRP A 111 7.01 -31.50 21.90
CA TRP A 111 6.50 -31.58 20.55
C TRP A 111 7.52 -31.01 19.57
N HIS A 112 7.90 -31.84 18.60
CA HIS A 112 8.76 -31.45 17.48
C HIS A 112 8.00 -31.58 16.17
N GLN A 113 8.16 -30.62 15.27
CA GLN A 113 7.52 -30.60 13.96
C GLN A 113 8.55 -30.30 12.88
N ASP A 114 8.61 -31.16 11.88
CA ASP A 114 9.33 -30.93 10.63
C ASP A 114 8.33 -30.50 9.56
N ASN A 115 8.44 -29.26 9.12
CA ASN A 115 7.45 -28.63 8.27
C ASN A 115 8.00 -28.39 6.87
N TYR A 116 7.18 -28.69 5.87
CA TYR A 116 7.37 -28.32 4.48
C TYR A 116 6.21 -27.47 3.99
N GLN A 117 6.50 -26.34 3.40
CA GLN A 117 5.52 -25.46 2.79
C GLN A 117 5.88 -25.18 1.35
N PHE A 118 4.89 -25.29 0.47
CA PHE A 118 4.93 -24.78 -0.89
C PHE A 118 3.72 -23.86 -1.08
N ALA A 119 3.97 -22.61 -1.45
CA ALA A 119 2.92 -21.62 -1.66
C ALA A 119 3.01 -21.04 -3.06
N LYS A 120 1.90 -21.07 -3.78
CA LYS A 120 1.74 -20.41 -5.08
C LYS A 120 0.77 -19.24 -4.93
N THR A 121 1.20 -18.08 -5.41
CA THR A 121 0.40 -16.85 -5.39
C THR A 121 0.16 -16.33 -6.81
N ASN A 122 -1.05 -15.89 -7.07
CA ASN A 122 -1.42 -15.15 -8.28
C ASN A 122 -2.14 -13.88 -7.86
N GLN A 123 -1.60 -12.73 -8.24
CA GLN A 123 -2.12 -11.43 -7.83
C GLN A 123 -2.18 -10.46 -9.00
N GLN A 124 -3.30 -9.75 -9.08
CA GLN A 124 -3.46 -8.60 -9.95
C GLN A 124 -3.79 -7.38 -9.11
N ALA A 125 -3.16 -6.26 -9.41
CA ALA A 125 -3.43 -4.99 -8.75
C ALA A 125 -3.68 -3.92 -9.79
N PHE A 126 -4.71 -3.13 -9.57
CA PHE A 126 -5.06 -1.97 -10.37
C PHE A 126 -5.18 -0.75 -9.47
N THR A 127 -4.53 0.35 -9.87
CA THR A 127 -4.65 1.63 -9.19
C THR A 127 -4.93 2.72 -10.22
N ASN A 128 -5.96 3.52 -9.96
CA ASN A 128 -6.23 4.72 -10.72
C ASN A 128 -6.20 5.93 -9.79
N ILE A 129 -5.45 6.95 -10.16
CA ILE A 129 -5.37 8.23 -9.46
C ILE A 129 -5.81 9.30 -10.44
N ALA A 130 -6.70 10.17 -10.01
CA ALA A 130 -7.08 11.36 -10.74
C ALA A 130 -7.15 12.54 -9.78
N GLY A 131 -6.65 13.69 -10.21
CA GLY A 131 -6.66 14.88 -9.36
C GLY A 131 -6.66 16.17 -10.14
N VAL A 132 -7.05 17.22 -9.45
CA VAL A 132 -7.06 18.58 -9.95
C VAL A 132 -6.51 19.52 -8.90
N ASN A 133 -5.63 20.43 -9.34
CA ASN A 133 -5.12 21.55 -8.57
C ASN A 133 -5.57 22.85 -9.24
N TYR A 134 -5.94 23.82 -8.44
CA TYR A 134 -6.22 25.16 -8.89
C TYR A 134 -5.49 26.19 -8.03
N ALA A 135 -4.65 27.01 -8.65
CA ALA A 135 -3.93 28.09 -8.01
C ALA A 135 -4.74 29.39 -8.15
N PHE A 136 -5.27 29.95 -7.05
CA PHE A 136 -5.94 31.25 -7.08
C PHE A 136 -4.93 32.37 -7.39
N ASP A 137 -3.75 32.27 -6.75
CA ASP A 137 -2.60 33.13 -6.89
C ASP A 137 -1.31 32.37 -6.54
N GLU A 138 -0.17 33.05 -6.44
CA GLU A 138 1.14 32.45 -6.15
C GLU A 138 1.22 31.79 -4.77
N ASN A 139 0.36 32.19 -3.83
CA ASN A 139 0.40 31.74 -2.45
C ASN A 139 -0.79 30.84 -2.08
N ASN A 140 -1.83 30.79 -2.90
CA ASN A 140 -3.08 30.14 -2.55
C ASN A 140 -3.49 29.09 -3.58
N SER A 141 -3.69 27.87 -3.15
CA SER A 141 -4.08 26.74 -4.00
C SER A 141 -5.03 25.79 -3.29
N ILE A 142 -5.93 25.19 -4.04
CA ILE A 142 -6.80 24.10 -3.62
C ILE A 142 -6.59 22.90 -4.55
N GLY A 143 -6.80 21.72 -4.03
CA GLY A 143 -6.79 20.52 -4.86
C GLY A 143 -7.66 19.40 -4.31
N VAL A 144 -8.03 18.52 -5.22
CA VAL A 144 -8.75 17.28 -4.94
C VAL A 144 -8.03 16.14 -5.63
N LYS A 145 -7.82 15.04 -4.92
CA LYS A 145 -7.26 13.79 -5.44
C LYS A 145 -8.21 12.65 -5.10
N TYR A 146 -8.55 11.86 -6.10
CA TYR A 146 -9.26 10.61 -5.96
C TYR A 146 -8.35 9.45 -6.29
N THR A 147 -8.40 8.40 -5.48
CA THR A 147 -7.65 7.16 -5.70
C THR A 147 -8.61 5.98 -5.65
N LEU A 148 -8.58 5.17 -6.68
CA LEU A 148 -9.27 3.88 -6.78
C LEU A 148 -8.22 2.79 -6.77
N LYS A 149 -8.38 1.78 -5.89
CA LYS A 149 -7.57 0.57 -5.91
C LYS A 149 -8.47 -0.64 -6.02
N ALA A 150 -8.06 -1.61 -6.82
CA ALA A 150 -8.76 -2.86 -6.97
C ALA A 150 -7.76 -4.00 -7.19
N ASN A 151 -8.08 -5.17 -6.68
CA ASN A 151 -7.35 -6.40 -6.92
C ASN A 151 -8.29 -7.38 -7.60
N PRO A 152 -8.35 -7.38 -8.94
CA PRO A 152 -9.32 -8.17 -9.70
C PRO A 152 -9.15 -9.68 -9.51
N ASP A 153 -7.94 -10.13 -9.22
CA ASP A 153 -7.61 -11.53 -8.95
C ASP A 153 -6.53 -11.61 -7.88
N ALA A 154 -6.80 -12.38 -6.82
CA ALA A 154 -5.83 -12.70 -5.78
C ALA A 154 -6.12 -14.10 -5.26
N ARG A 155 -5.34 -15.07 -5.71
CA ARG A 155 -5.46 -16.49 -5.38
C ARG A 155 -4.18 -17.00 -4.75
N TYR A 156 -4.35 -17.81 -3.72
CA TYR A 156 -3.28 -18.42 -2.96
C TYR A 156 -3.55 -19.91 -2.85
N HIS A 157 -2.59 -20.72 -3.24
CA HIS A 157 -2.63 -22.15 -3.03
C HIS A 157 -1.41 -22.57 -2.24
N THR A 158 -1.62 -23.16 -1.08
CA THR A 158 -0.55 -23.57 -0.17
C THR A 158 -0.69 -25.04 0.16
N ILE A 159 0.37 -25.81 -0.08
CA ILE A 159 0.56 -27.15 0.46
C ILE A 159 1.43 -27.00 1.70
N PHE A 160 0.96 -27.51 2.81
CA PHE A 160 1.68 -27.47 4.07
C PHE A 160 1.66 -28.86 4.73
N ASN A 161 2.80 -29.51 4.78
CA ASN A 161 2.96 -30.85 5.35
C ASN A 161 3.81 -30.77 6.61
N SER A 162 3.46 -31.57 7.61
CA SER A 162 4.13 -31.59 8.90
C SER A 162 4.27 -33.01 9.41
N ASP A 163 5.51 -33.45 9.67
CA ASP A 163 5.79 -34.64 10.49
C ASP A 163 5.86 -34.20 11.95
N VAL A 164 4.98 -34.75 12.78
CA VAL A 164 4.82 -34.38 14.18
C VAL A 164 5.34 -35.49 15.07
N TYR A 165 6.17 -35.14 16.05
CA TYR A 165 6.77 -36.03 17.02
C TYR A 165 6.41 -35.61 18.44
N ALA A 166 6.12 -36.59 19.31
CA ALA A 166 5.92 -36.41 20.74
C ALA A 166 6.99 -37.14 21.49
N ASP A 167 7.83 -36.45 22.30
CA ASP A 167 8.96 -36.99 23.03
C ASP A 167 9.90 -37.83 22.13
N GLY A 168 10.09 -37.37 20.88
CA GLY A 168 10.96 -38.04 19.89
C GLY A 168 10.31 -39.23 19.15
N MET A 169 9.08 -39.59 19.44
CA MET A 169 8.33 -40.64 18.71
C MET A 169 7.43 -39.99 17.69
N HIS A 170 7.39 -40.53 16.46
CA HIS A 170 6.47 -40.06 15.44
C HIS A 170 5.03 -40.23 15.94
N TYR A 171 4.28 -39.12 15.92
CA TYR A 171 2.93 -39.03 16.43
C TYR A 171 1.89 -38.90 15.34
N ASP A 172 2.16 -38.05 14.34
CA ASP A 172 1.20 -37.74 13.26
C ASP A 172 1.93 -37.26 12.02
N TYR A 173 1.32 -37.47 10.86
CA TYR A 173 1.65 -36.79 9.63
C TYR A 173 0.43 -35.98 9.19
N LEU A 174 0.59 -34.67 9.06
CA LEU A 174 -0.43 -33.75 8.63
C LEU A 174 -0.14 -33.29 7.21
N ALA A 175 -1.10 -33.47 6.30
CA ALA A 175 -1.05 -32.89 4.96
C ALA A 175 -2.19 -31.89 4.80
N ASN A 176 -1.85 -30.66 4.48
CA ASN A 176 -2.81 -29.57 4.31
C ASN A 176 -2.76 -29.05 2.87
N ASP A 177 -3.92 -29.01 2.22
CA ASP A 177 -4.17 -28.30 0.96
C ASP A 177 -5.06 -27.09 1.23
N ILE A 178 -4.48 -25.89 1.13
CA ILE A 178 -5.11 -24.64 1.48
C ILE A 178 -5.31 -23.80 0.22
N ASN A 179 -6.57 -23.55 -0.14
CA ASN A 179 -6.94 -22.72 -1.27
C ASN A 179 -7.65 -21.46 -0.76
N ALA A 180 -7.02 -20.31 -0.94
CA ALA A 180 -7.58 -19.03 -0.56
C ALA A 180 -7.80 -18.14 -1.79
N THR A 181 -8.96 -17.51 -1.85
CA THR A 181 -9.30 -16.50 -2.84
C THR A 181 -9.64 -15.22 -2.10
N ALA A 182 -8.80 -14.23 -2.24
CA ALA A 182 -9.08 -12.92 -1.72
C ALA A 182 -9.98 -12.15 -2.72
N TYR A 183 -11.05 -11.55 -2.20
CA TYR A 183 -11.90 -10.67 -2.98
C TYR A 183 -11.78 -9.25 -2.42
N TYR A 184 -11.46 -8.34 -3.31
CA TYR A 184 -11.32 -6.94 -2.98
C TYR A 184 -12.38 -6.16 -3.75
N ASN A 185 -13.34 -5.59 -3.03
CA ASN A 185 -14.13 -4.52 -3.62
C ASN A 185 -13.19 -3.33 -3.85
N PRO A 186 -13.44 -2.50 -4.86
CA PRO A 186 -12.63 -1.32 -5.06
C PRO A 186 -12.55 -0.46 -3.80
N SER A 187 -11.33 -0.14 -3.39
CA SER A 187 -11.06 0.83 -2.33
C SER A 187 -11.08 2.24 -2.92
N HIS A 188 -11.78 3.14 -2.26
CA HIS A 188 -11.97 4.53 -2.68
C HIS A 188 -11.35 5.47 -1.67
N SER A 189 -10.52 6.39 -2.13
CA SER A 189 -9.96 7.44 -1.29
C SER A 189 -10.11 8.79 -1.95
N VAL A 190 -10.63 9.76 -1.22
CA VAL A 190 -10.72 11.16 -1.63
C VAL A 190 -9.88 12.00 -0.68
N ASN A 191 -9.02 12.84 -1.23
CA ASN A 191 -8.24 13.80 -0.48
C ASN A 191 -8.55 15.21 -1.00
N VAL A 192 -8.93 16.12 -0.12
CA VAL A 192 -9.12 17.54 -0.40
C VAL A 192 -8.10 18.31 0.41
N TYR A 193 -7.44 19.27 -0.23
CA TYR A 193 -6.41 20.06 0.43
C TYR A 193 -6.43 21.50 -0.04
N TYR A 194 -6.09 22.39 0.88
CA TYR A 194 -5.87 23.81 0.62
C TYR A 194 -4.56 24.22 1.28
N LYS A 195 -3.75 24.96 0.52
CA LYS A 195 -2.55 25.61 1.04
C LYS A 195 -2.59 27.07 0.65
N GLY A 196 -2.39 27.96 1.63
CA GLY A 196 -2.51 29.38 1.33
C GLY A 196 -2.00 30.29 2.43
N MET A 197 -2.08 31.59 2.15
CA MET A 197 -1.71 32.68 3.04
C MET A 197 -2.90 33.61 3.28
N ALA A 198 -3.22 33.85 4.55
CA ALA A 198 -4.15 34.90 4.95
C ALA A 198 -3.37 35.98 5.72
N GLY A 199 -2.97 37.04 5.02
CA GLY A 199 -2.06 38.03 5.53
C GLY A 199 -0.69 37.41 5.88
N LYS A 200 -0.33 37.38 7.17
CA LYS A 200 0.91 36.75 7.66
C LYS A 200 0.71 35.33 8.18
N THR A 201 -0.48 34.79 8.05
CA THR A 201 -0.80 33.43 8.54
C THR A 201 -0.79 32.45 7.39
N GLU A 202 0.07 31.45 7.46
CA GLU A 202 0.03 30.29 6.57
C GLU A 202 -1.08 29.36 7.00
N ILE A 203 -1.86 28.87 6.03
CA ILE A 203 -2.97 27.92 6.22
C ILE A 203 -2.60 26.66 5.44
N ASP A 204 -2.62 25.53 6.12
CA ASP A 204 -2.47 24.20 5.53
C ASP A 204 -3.63 23.34 6.02
N PHE A 205 -4.57 23.08 5.12
CA PHE A 205 -5.74 22.24 5.37
C PHE A 205 -5.68 20.97 4.55
N ASN A 206 -6.02 19.86 5.16
CA ASN A 206 -6.08 18.56 4.51
C ASN A 206 -7.24 17.76 5.08
N ALA A 207 -8.06 17.16 4.22
CA ALA A 207 -9.14 16.27 4.61
C ALA A 207 -9.13 15.02 3.73
N ASP A 208 -9.31 13.86 4.36
CA ASP A 208 -9.29 12.56 3.73
C ASP A 208 -10.57 11.79 4.05
N TYR A 209 -11.09 11.12 3.05
CA TYR A 209 -12.08 10.07 3.20
C TYR A 209 -11.57 8.79 2.55
N LEU A 210 -11.67 7.68 3.26
CA LEU A 210 -11.32 6.36 2.79
C LEU A 210 -12.51 5.41 3.00
N PHE A 211 -12.86 4.69 1.97
CA PHE A 211 -13.73 3.52 2.04
C PHE A 211 -13.02 2.32 1.44
N ASP A 212 -12.96 1.23 2.21
CA ASP A 212 -12.37 -0.02 1.79
C ASP A 212 -13.23 -1.20 2.27
N LYS A 213 -13.42 -2.18 1.41
CA LYS A 213 -14.07 -3.44 1.76
C LYS A 213 -13.33 -4.57 1.07
N ASN A 214 -12.76 -5.46 1.87
CA ASN A 214 -12.05 -6.62 1.38
C ASN A 214 -12.42 -7.87 2.18
N GLY A 215 -11.96 -9.01 1.74
CA GLY A 215 -12.18 -10.27 2.41
C GLY A 215 -11.51 -11.42 1.68
N ASP A 216 -11.63 -12.59 2.25
CA ASP A 216 -11.16 -13.84 1.66
C ASP A 216 -12.09 -15.00 1.96
N ASN A 217 -12.07 -15.96 1.06
CA ASN A 217 -12.64 -17.28 1.25
C ASN A 217 -11.48 -18.28 1.22
N THR A 218 -11.36 -19.09 2.26
CA THR A 218 -10.34 -20.12 2.38
C THR A 218 -10.99 -21.47 2.56
N ILE A 219 -10.54 -22.45 1.81
CA ILE A 219 -10.86 -23.85 1.97
C ILE A 219 -9.58 -24.59 2.30
N GLN A 220 -9.50 -25.19 3.47
CA GLN A 220 -8.40 -26.03 3.92
C GLN A 220 -8.87 -27.47 4.03
N ARG A 221 -8.19 -28.36 3.33
CA ARG A 221 -8.33 -29.82 3.50
C ARG A 221 -7.15 -30.30 4.29
N GLU A 222 -7.40 -30.98 5.38
CA GLU A 222 -6.40 -31.56 6.27
C GLU A 222 -6.58 -33.05 6.32
N GLU A 223 -5.54 -33.79 5.96
CA GLU A 223 -5.41 -35.23 6.13
C GLU A 223 -4.46 -35.50 7.29
N SER A 224 -4.81 -36.45 8.16
CA SER A 224 -4.03 -36.82 9.34
C SER A 224 -3.83 -38.33 9.39
N SER A 225 -2.61 -38.77 9.72
CA SER A 225 -2.36 -40.19 9.93
C SER A 225 -2.87 -40.71 11.27
N ASN A 226 -3.23 -39.82 12.20
CA ASN A 226 -3.63 -40.17 13.58
C ASN A 226 -5.04 -39.69 13.98
N LYS A 227 -5.71 -38.90 13.12
CA LYS A 227 -7.04 -38.35 13.35
C LYS A 227 -7.87 -38.45 12.09
N GLU A 228 -9.16 -38.19 12.21
CA GLU A 228 -10.05 -38.08 11.06
C GLU A 228 -9.70 -36.84 10.22
N ASP A 229 -9.76 -37.02 8.91
CA ASP A 229 -9.58 -35.92 7.94
C ASP A 229 -10.68 -34.88 8.12
N ARG A 230 -10.33 -33.63 7.86
CA ARG A 230 -11.30 -32.56 7.98
C ARG A 230 -11.18 -31.53 6.86
N VAL A 231 -12.30 -30.86 6.59
CA VAL A 231 -12.36 -29.70 5.70
C VAL A 231 -12.82 -28.49 6.52
N VAL A 232 -12.01 -27.44 6.49
CA VAL A 232 -12.32 -26.18 7.16
C VAL A 232 -12.56 -25.12 6.09
N THR A 233 -13.70 -24.46 6.16
CA THR A 233 -14.01 -23.30 5.31
C THR A 233 -14.07 -22.06 6.19
N SER A 234 -13.34 -21.03 5.78
CA SER A 234 -13.32 -19.74 6.44
C SER A 234 -13.70 -18.64 5.47
N THR A 235 -14.50 -17.71 5.92
CA THR A 235 -14.85 -16.50 5.17
C THR A 235 -14.60 -15.29 6.06
N ASN A 236 -13.74 -14.41 5.62
CA ASN A 236 -13.43 -13.15 6.30
C ASN A 236 -13.98 -11.98 5.49
N THR A 237 -14.47 -10.97 6.17
CA THR A 237 -14.85 -9.69 5.56
C THR A 237 -14.38 -8.56 6.46
N LEU A 238 -13.64 -7.63 5.89
CA LEU A 238 -13.21 -6.42 6.54
C LEU A 238 -13.79 -5.21 5.80
N ARG A 239 -14.45 -4.33 6.54
CA ARG A 239 -14.88 -3.02 6.05
C ARG A 239 -14.21 -1.94 6.87
N SER A 240 -13.58 -1.01 6.18
CA SER A 240 -12.94 0.15 6.78
C SER A 240 -13.52 1.42 6.18
N GLU A 241 -13.87 2.37 7.04
CA GLU A 241 -14.35 3.68 6.67
C GLU A 241 -13.68 4.69 7.58
N LEU A 242 -12.99 5.68 6.98
CA LEU A 242 -12.23 6.66 7.71
C LEU A 242 -12.52 8.05 7.15
N PHE A 243 -12.80 8.98 8.04
CA PHE A 243 -12.73 10.41 7.75
C PHE A 243 -11.70 11.04 8.68
N ALA A 244 -10.79 11.83 8.11
CA ALA A 244 -9.79 12.58 8.86
C ALA A 244 -9.64 13.99 8.29
N ALA A 245 -9.48 14.99 9.15
CA ALA A 245 -9.18 16.35 8.73
C ALA A 245 -8.10 16.95 9.63
N LYS A 246 -7.23 17.77 9.03
CA LYS A 246 -6.16 18.50 9.71
C LYS A 246 -6.10 19.93 9.20
N LEU A 247 -6.09 20.88 10.12
CA LEU A 247 -5.85 22.29 9.85
C LEU A 247 -4.63 22.74 10.63
N VAL A 248 -3.66 23.31 9.96
CA VAL A 248 -2.47 23.92 10.56
C VAL A 248 -2.45 25.39 10.20
N LEU A 249 -2.37 26.23 11.21
CA LEU A 249 -2.21 27.68 11.08
C LEU A 249 -0.83 28.04 11.64
N SER A 250 0.00 28.67 10.81
CA SER A 250 1.35 29.07 11.18
C SER A 250 1.52 30.56 11.00
N ARG A 251 1.98 31.26 12.03
CA ARG A 251 2.20 32.71 11.98
C ARG A 251 3.51 33.06 12.68
N PRO A 252 4.41 33.85 12.05
CA PRO A 252 5.59 34.34 12.73
C PRO A 252 5.16 35.27 13.89
N LEU A 253 5.57 34.96 15.11
CA LEU A 253 5.43 35.85 16.26
C LEU A 253 6.47 36.96 16.20
N LEU A 254 6.10 38.17 16.61
CA LEU A 254 6.97 39.35 16.63
C LEU A 254 8.27 39.02 17.38
N GLY A 255 9.42 39.11 16.69
CA GLY A 255 10.75 39.05 17.29
C GLY A 255 11.49 37.70 17.23
N GLY A 256 10.99 36.69 16.56
CA GLY A 256 11.73 35.46 16.29
C GLY A 256 12.48 35.52 14.96
N ASN A 257 13.80 35.67 14.99
CA ASN A 257 14.69 35.27 13.91
C ASN A 257 14.90 33.76 13.99
#